data_e92e4b5a209bf8029ad6469813676612
#
_entry.id   e92e4b5a209bf8029ad6469813676612
#
_cell.length_a   1.000
_cell.length_b   1.000
_cell.length_c   1.000
_cell.angle_alpha   90.00
_cell.angle_beta   90.00
_cell.angle_gamma   90.00
#
_symmetry.space_group_name_H-M   'P 1'
#
loop_
_entity.id
_entity.type
_entity.pdbx_description
1 polymer ?
#
loop_
_entity_poly.entity_id
_entity_poly.type
_entity_poly.pdbx_seq_one_letter_code
_entity_poly.pdbx_strand_id
1 'polypeptide(L)'
;EKVLRAKIDMASPNMNMRDPVIYRIAHVEHHNTGDKWCIYPMYDFAHPIEDAIEGITHSICTLEFEDHRPLYDWVLQEIGKWPTPPQQIEFARLNLTNTVMSKRYLKAMVDDGTVEGWDDPRMPTIAGLRRRGYTPESIRDFCERIGVSKANSTVDVSLLEHCIREDLKDKVASRNVVEDPIKVVITNYPEDQTEECEMENNRNVPEMGSRKVPFSRELYVDGADFMEVPAKKYFRLFPGNEVRFKGAYFITCNEVVKNEDGSIRELLCTYDPETRSGAGFEGRKVKGTIHWVDAKTAVPIKIRNYDYLMITDEEGNNVLNENSMEVVTAYAEPSILEAAPGERFQFFRHGYYIADEKLTTDTEKVFNRIVDLKSSYKPGK
;
A
#
# COMPACT_ATOMS: atom_id res chain seq x y z
N GLU A 1 35.48 -32.43 19.33
CA GLU A 1 34.18 -31.78 19.62
C GLU A 1 33.30 -32.77 20.38
N LYS A 2 32.64 -32.29 21.47
CA LYS A 2 31.71 -33.06 22.26
C LYS A 2 30.38 -32.35 22.31
N VAL A 3 29.29 -33.13 22.35
CA VAL A 3 27.91 -32.63 22.54
C VAL A 3 27.26 -33.39 23.69
N LEU A 4 26.30 -32.76 24.36
CA LEU A 4 25.42 -33.43 25.31
C LEU A 4 24.11 -33.78 24.61
N ARG A 5 23.66 -35.03 24.75
CA ARG A 5 22.39 -35.50 24.18
C ARG A 5 21.41 -35.88 25.28
N ALA A 6 20.16 -35.63 25.06
CA ALA A 6 19.10 -36.26 25.85
C ALA A 6 19.08 -37.79 25.56
N LYS A 7 18.71 -38.58 26.54
CA LYS A 7 18.50 -40.02 26.38
C LYS A 7 17.00 -40.28 26.42
N ILE A 8 16.41 -40.42 25.25
CA ILE A 8 14.95 -40.60 25.06
C ILE A 8 14.65 -41.95 24.40
N ASP A 9 14.66 -41.98 23.07
CA ASP A 9 14.37 -43.20 22.30
C ASP A 9 14.94 -43.08 20.88
N MET A 10 16.02 -43.83 20.60
CA MET A 10 16.63 -43.87 19.28
C MET A 10 15.78 -44.52 18.19
N ALA A 11 14.72 -45.24 18.56
CA ALA A 11 13.78 -45.88 17.64
C ALA A 11 12.52 -45.05 17.36
N SER A 12 12.40 -43.89 17.98
CA SER A 12 11.22 -43.01 17.81
C SER A 12 10.97 -42.71 16.33
N PRO A 13 9.72 -42.74 15.85
CA PRO A 13 9.36 -42.28 14.50
C PRO A 13 9.60 -40.76 14.34
N ASN A 14 9.53 -39.97 15.43
CA ASN A 14 9.84 -38.57 15.43
C ASN A 14 11.35 -38.35 15.61
N MET A 15 12.00 -37.79 14.59
CA MET A 15 13.45 -37.51 14.62
C MET A 15 13.87 -36.64 15.80
N ASN A 16 13.02 -35.69 16.23
CA ASN A 16 13.33 -34.81 17.34
C ASN A 16 13.40 -35.52 18.68
N MET A 17 12.85 -36.76 18.77
CA MET A 17 12.89 -37.60 19.96
C MET A 17 14.02 -38.63 19.96
N ARG A 18 14.84 -38.67 18.89
CA ARG A 18 15.96 -39.65 18.73
C ARG A 18 17.22 -39.12 19.43
N ASP A 19 17.24 -39.11 20.75
CA ASP A 19 18.37 -38.64 21.57
C ASP A 19 18.94 -37.29 21.05
N PRO A 20 18.14 -36.21 21.00
CA PRO A 20 18.56 -34.94 20.42
C PRO A 20 19.72 -34.32 21.20
N VAL A 21 20.51 -33.50 20.48
CA VAL A 21 21.55 -32.71 21.11
C VAL A 21 20.89 -31.57 21.89
N ILE A 22 21.21 -31.45 23.18
CA ILE A 22 20.68 -30.39 24.08
C ILE A 22 21.71 -29.31 24.40
N TYR A 23 23.02 -29.62 24.37
CA TYR A 23 24.09 -28.66 24.48
C TYR A 23 25.19 -28.93 23.44
N ARG A 24 25.79 -27.87 22.95
CA ARG A 24 26.99 -27.90 22.10
C ARG A 24 28.11 -27.05 22.67
N ILE A 25 29.35 -27.34 22.28
CA ILE A 25 30.51 -26.51 22.56
C ILE A 25 30.72 -25.59 21.34
N ALA A 26 30.80 -24.28 21.58
CA ALA A 26 31.13 -23.28 20.58
C ALA A 26 32.03 -22.22 21.19
N HIS A 27 33.25 -22.08 20.65
CA HIS A 27 34.20 -21.03 21.05
C HIS A 27 33.93 -19.81 20.18
N VAL A 28 32.91 -19.05 20.54
CA VAL A 28 32.48 -17.82 19.86
C VAL A 28 32.18 -16.74 20.89
N GLU A 29 32.49 -15.50 20.56
CA GLU A 29 32.11 -14.36 21.37
C GLU A 29 30.60 -14.14 21.29
N HIS A 30 29.97 -14.01 22.47
CA HIS A 30 28.54 -13.73 22.57
C HIS A 30 28.31 -12.24 22.82
N HIS A 31 27.38 -11.60 22.11
CA HIS A 31 27.15 -10.14 22.15
C HIS A 31 26.87 -9.57 23.54
N ASN A 32 26.30 -10.35 24.49
CA ASN A 32 26.01 -9.91 25.85
C ASN A 32 27.05 -10.39 26.87
N THR A 33 27.68 -11.55 26.66
CA THR A 33 28.50 -12.20 27.68
C THR A 33 29.96 -12.37 27.28
N GLY A 34 30.33 -11.94 26.05
CA GLY A 34 31.69 -12.09 25.53
C GLY A 34 32.12 -13.57 25.54
N ASP A 35 33.33 -13.84 26.00
CA ASP A 35 33.92 -15.17 26.07
C ASP A 35 33.64 -15.95 27.39
N LYS A 36 32.67 -15.48 28.17
CA LYS A 36 32.36 -16.08 29.49
C LYS A 36 31.91 -17.54 29.39
N TRP A 37 31.26 -17.92 28.31
CA TRP A 37 30.70 -19.25 28.08
C TRP A 37 31.18 -19.83 26.76
N CYS A 38 31.48 -21.14 26.76
CA CYS A 38 31.76 -21.90 25.54
C CYS A 38 30.78 -23.08 25.34
N ILE A 39 29.78 -23.21 26.20
CA ILE A 39 28.74 -24.24 26.13
C ILE A 39 27.41 -23.52 25.95
N TYR A 40 26.66 -23.90 24.91
CA TYR A 40 25.41 -23.27 24.53
C TYR A 40 24.29 -24.31 24.43
N PRO A 41 23.11 -24.03 25.01
CA PRO A 41 21.94 -24.89 24.81
C PRO A 41 21.47 -24.83 23.37
N MET A 42 20.90 -25.93 22.90
CA MET A 42 20.16 -25.95 21.65
C MET A 42 18.76 -25.37 21.89
N TYR A 43 18.15 -24.83 20.83
CA TYR A 43 16.87 -24.13 20.89
C TYR A 43 15.76 -24.97 21.56
N ASP A 44 15.59 -26.24 21.14
CA ASP A 44 14.54 -27.12 21.66
C ASP A 44 14.70 -27.47 23.15
N PHE A 45 15.88 -27.24 23.70
CA PHE A 45 16.13 -27.42 25.13
C PHE A 45 15.97 -26.11 25.92
N ALA A 46 16.44 -24.98 25.38
CA ALA A 46 16.36 -23.68 26.04
C ALA A 46 14.92 -23.14 26.09
N HIS A 47 14.20 -23.22 24.97
CA HIS A 47 12.87 -22.62 24.81
C HIS A 47 11.84 -23.07 25.85
N PRO A 48 11.60 -24.37 26.11
CA PRO A 48 10.64 -24.80 27.12
C PRO A 48 11.03 -24.36 28.54
N ILE A 49 12.32 -24.30 28.86
CA ILE A 49 12.82 -23.91 30.17
C ILE A 49 12.62 -22.40 30.39
N GLU A 50 12.96 -21.59 29.39
CA GLU A 50 12.77 -20.14 29.45
C GLU A 50 11.30 -19.79 29.58
N ASP A 51 10.42 -20.38 28.78
CA ASP A 51 8.98 -20.22 28.87
C ASP A 51 8.46 -20.54 30.30
N ALA A 52 8.91 -21.64 30.87
CA ALA A 52 8.48 -22.06 32.20
C ALA A 52 9.01 -21.14 33.32
N ILE A 53 10.25 -20.65 33.22
CA ILE A 53 10.86 -19.71 34.16
C ILE A 53 10.14 -18.36 34.12
N GLU A 54 9.79 -17.89 32.93
CA GLU A 54 9.11 -16.61 32.69
C GLU A 54 7.61 -16.68 33.00
N GLY A 55 7.07 -17.86 33.28
CA GLY A 55 5.66 -18.05 33.57
C GLY A 55 4.73 -17.92 32.38
N ILE A 56 5.24 -18.21 31.18
CA ILE A 56 4.45 -18.28 29.95
C ILE A 56 3.43 -19.40 30.08
N THR A 57 2.19 -19.15 29.73
CA THR A 57 1.11 -20.15 29.73
C THR A 57 0.87 -20.74 28.36
N HIS A 58 0.97 -19.91 27.29
CA HIS A 58 0.73 -20.30 25.90
C HIS A 58 1.94 -19.87 25.06
N SER A 59 2.71 -20.84 24.62
CA SER A 59 3.88 -20.65 23.76
C SER A 59 3.46 -20.83 22.31
N ILE A 60 3.35 -19.72 21.56
CA ILE A 60 2.84 -19.71 20.21
C ILE A 60 3.98 -19.84 19.20
N CYS A 61 3.92 -20.88 18.36
CA CYS A 61 4.91 -21.22 17.35
C CYS A 61 4.30 -21.30 15.96
N THR A 62 5.14 -21.44 14.94
CA THR A 62 4.73 -21.81 13.58
C THR A 62 4.62 -23.32 13.44
N LEU A 63 3.89 -23.80 12.41
CA LEU A 63 3.69 -25.24 12.16
C LEU A 63 4.98 -26.04 11.96
N GLU A 64 6.09 -25.39 11.66
CA GLU A 64 7.42 -25.99 11.58
C GLU A 64 7.82 -26.70 12.89
N PHE A 65 7.26 -26.27 14.03
CA PHE A 65 7.56 -26.79 15.36
C PHE A 65 6.53 -27.83 15.87
N GLU A 66 5.57 -28.26 15.04
CA GLU A 66 4.58 -29.25 15.46
C GLU A 66 5.25 -30.56 15.88
N ASP A 67 6.23 -31.04 15.08
CA ASP A 67 7.01 -32.25 15.39
C ASP A 67 8.00 -32.05 16.56
N HIS A 68 8.30 -30.80 16.95
CA HIS A 68 9.14 -30.47 18.10
C HIS A 68 8.38 -30.44 19.41
N ARG A 69 7.06 -30.29 19.42
CA ARG A 69 6.24 -30.22 20.64
C ARG A 69 6.42 -31.41 21.58
N PRO A 70 6.54 -32.68 21.11
CA PRO A 70 6.83 -33.79 22.01
C PRO A 70 8.15 -33.63 22.77
N LEU A 71 9.17 -33.01 22.15
CA LEU A 71 10.44 -32.74 22.83
C LEU A 71 10.29 -31.57 23.84
N TYR A 72 9.54 -30.54 23.49
CA TYR A 72 9.20 -29.43 24.39
C TYR A 72 8.53 -29.95 25.68
N ASP A 73 7.51 -30.80 25.55
CA ASP A 73 6.80 -31.41 26.67
C ASP A 73 7.72 -32.32 27.49
N TRP A 74 8.56 -33.14 26.83
CA TRP A 74 9.51 -34.02 27.46
C TRP A 74 10.52 -33.23 28.33
N VAL A 75 11.08 -32.16 27.82
CA VAL A 75 12.04 -31.30 28.55
C VAL A 75 11.41 -30.75 29.83
N LEU A 76 10.17 -30.25 29.76
CA LEU A 76 9.43 -29.73 30.92
C LEU A 76 9.19 -30.82 31.96
N GLN A 77 8.85 -32.04 31.54
CA GLN A 77 8.59 -33.17 32.44
C GLN A 77 9.86 -33.63 33.19
N GLU A 78 11.01 -33.68 32.46
CA GLU A 78 12.28 -34.23 33.01
C GLU A 78 13.01 -33.22 33.92
N ILE A 79 12.89 -31.90 33.64
CA ILE A 79 13.67 -30.88 34.33
C ILE A 79 13.04 -30.42 35.64
N GLY A 80 11.73 -30.40 35.77
CA GLY A 80 11.16 -29.88 36.99
C GLY A 80 9.66 -30.05 37.18
N LYS A 81 9.21 -29.54 38.35
CA LYS A 81 7.79 -29.41 38.66
C LYS A 81 7.42 -27.94 38.49
N TRP A 82 6.71 -27.63 37.44
CA TRP A 82 6.25 -26.29 37.15
C TRP A 82 4.84 -26.10 37.72
N PRO A 83 4.53 -25.00 38.43
CA PRO A 83 3.18 -24.74 38.95
C PRO A 83 2.13 -24.67 37.83
N THR A 84 2.50 -24.06 36.69
CA THR A 84 1.70 -23.98 35.47
C THR A 84 2.63 -24.22 34.29
N PRO A 85 2.76 -25.45 33.78
CA PRO A 85 3.62 -25.71 32.65
C PRO A 85 3.09 -24.99 31.42
N PRO A 86 3.95 -24.35 30.62
CA PRO A 86 3.56 -23.73 29.38
C PRO A 86 3.08 -24.77 28.35
N GLN A 87 2.20 -24.36 27.45
CA GLN A 87 1.70 -25.20 26.35
C GLN A 87 2.15 -24.62 25.03
N GLN A 88 2.87 -25.38 24.22
CA GLN A 88 3.22 -25.01 22.86
C GLN A 88 2.01 -25.23 21.93
N ILE A 89 1.69 -24.19 21.15
CA ILE A 89 0.57 -24.21 20.20
C ILE A 89 1.08 -23.66 18.88
N GLU A 90 0.91 -24.40 17.80
CA GLU A 90 1.39 -24.04 16.47
C GLU A 90 0.25 -23.50 15.60
N PHE A 91 0.59 -22.51 14.79
CA PHE A 91 -0.30 -21.93 13.79
C PHE A 91 0.38 -21.83 12.44
N ALA A 92 -0.43 -21.85 11.39
CA ALA A 92 0.01 -21.67 10.02
C ALA A 92 0.64 -20.28 9.83
N ARG A 93 1.68 -20.23 9.00
CA ARG A 93 2.26 -18.97 8.53
C ARG A 93 1.31 -18.29 7.57
N LEU A 94 1.18 -16.97 7.68
CA LEU A 94 0.51 -16.15 6.67
C LEU A 94 1.36 -16.11 5.40
N ASN A 95 0.79 -16.54 4.28
CA ASN A 95 1.36 -16.37 2.94
C ASN A 95 0.42 -15.50 2.11
N LEU A 96 0.98 -14.61 1.30
CA LEU A 96 0.26 -13.73 0.40
C LEU A 96 0.65 -14.02 -1.05
N THR A 97 -0.32 -13.88 -1.96
CA THR A 97 -0.02 -13.88 -3.40
C THR A 97 0.87 -12.69 -3.75
N ASN A 98 1.69 -12.81 -4.79
CA ASN A 98 2.56 -11.75 -5.31
C ASN A 98 3.51 -11.10 -4.27
N THR A 99 3.82 -11.85 -3.18
CA THR A 99 4.58 -11.33 -2.05
C THR A 99 5.67 -12.29 -1.62
N VAL A 100 6.90 -11.81 -1.52
CA VAL A 100 8.03 -12.57 -0.97
C VAL A 100 8.02 -12.46 0.55
N MET A 101 7.81 -13.60 1.23
CA MET A 101 7.79 -13.66 2.70
C MET A 101 9.10 -14.17 3.29
N SER A 102 10.10 -14.48 2.46
CA SER A 102 11.39 -15.02 2.90
C SER A 102 12.39 -13.93 3.23
N LYS A 103 12.84 -13.86 4.49
CA LYS A 103 13.89 -12.91 4.93
C LYS A 103 15.16 -13.00 4.09
N ARG A 104 15.57 -14.21 3.67
CA ARG A 104 16.77 -14.41 2.85
C ARG A 104 16.69 -13.67 1.52
N TYR A 105 15.57 -13.79 0.82
CA TYR A 105 15.35 -13.09 -0.45
C TYR A 105 15.20 -11.59 -0.26
N LEU A 106 14.44 -11.15 0.75
CA LEU A 106 14.27 -9.73 1.06
C LEU A 106 15.62 -9.07 1.42
N LYS A 107 16.46 -9.79 2.19
CA LYS A 107 17.81 -9.30 2.51
C LYS A 107 18.67 -9.15 1.27
N ALA A 108 18.64 -10.12 0.34
CA ALA A 108 19.39 -10.03 -0.90
C ALA A 108 18.98 -8.79 -1.71
N MET A 109 17.68 -8.50 -1.83
CA MET A 109 17.17 -7.31 -2.54
C MET A 109 17.61 -5.99 -1.89
N VAL A 110 17.80 -5.97 -0.57
CA VAL A 110 18.35 -4.81 0.13
C VAL A 110 19.86 -4.69 -0.11
N ASP A 111 20.58 -5.81 -0.05
CA ASP A 111 22.04 -5.83 -0.18
C ASP A 111 22.50 -5.50 -1.62
N ASP A 112 21.76 -5.87 -2.64
CA ASP A 112 22.05 -5.62 -4.06
C ASP A 112 21.45 -4.32 -4.60
N GLY A 113 20.68 -3.60 -3.79
CA GLY A 113 20.06 -2.32 -4.15
C GLY A 113 18.83 -2.40 -5.04
N THR A 114 18.22 -3.58 -5.21
CA THR A 114 16.93 -3.75 -5.91
C THR A 114 15.82 -2.94 -5.23
N VAL A 115 15.89 -2.79 -3.91
CA VAL A 115 15.02 -1.95 -3.10
C VAL A 115 15.85 -0.94 -2.30
N GLU A 116 15.24 0.20 -1.93
CA GLU A 116 15.93 1.29 -1.19
C GLU A 116 16.34 0.91 0.23
N GLY A 117 15.74 -0.13 0.80
CA GLY A 117 16.01 -0.61 2.16
C GLY A 117 14.84 -1.39 2.72
N TRP A 118 14.92 -1.73 4.02
CA TRP A 118 13.86 -2.48 4.70
C TRP A 118 12.53 -1.75 4.82
N ASP A 119 12.51 -0.45 4.62
CA ASP A 119 11.32 0.40 4.60
C ASP A 119 10.91 0.84 3.19
N ASP A 120 11.44 0.22 2.15
CA ASP A 120 10.96 0.45 0.78
C ASP A 120 9.46 0.13 0.70
N PRO A 121 8.62 1.03 0.14
CA PRO A 121 7.17 0.83 0.05
C PRO A 121 6.71 -0.43 -0.69
N ARG A 122 7.59 -1.10 -1.42
CA ARG A 122 7.32 -2.39 -2.09
C ARG A 122 7.59 -3.60 -1.18
N MET A 123 8.26 -3.39 -0.04
CA MET A 123 8.64 -4.47 0.88
C MET A 123 7.47 -4.84 1.80
N PRO A 124 7.23 -6.15 2.04
CA PRO A 124 6.17 -6.63 2.93
C PRO A 124 6.59 -6.58 4.41
N THR A 125 7.39 -5.62 4.77
CA THR A 125 7.77 -5.34 6.16
C THR A 125 6.79 -4.34 6.78
N ILE A 126 6.68 -4.34 8.11
CA ILE A 126 5.88 -3.32 8.81
C ILE A 126 6.40 -1.90 8.50
N ALA A 127 7.71 -1.74 8.38
CA ALA A 127 8.32 -0.46 8.00
C ALA A 127 7.97 -0.04 6.56
N GLY A 128 8.02 -0.98 5.60
CA GLY A 128 7.63 -0.75 4.22
C GLY A 128 6.14 -0.44 4.08
N LEU A 129 5.28 -1.22 4.72
CA LEU A 129 3.84 -0.98 4.72
C LEU A 129 3.49 0.40 5.32
N ARG A 130 4.14 0.78 6.44
CA ARG A 130 3.96 2.09 7.07
C ARG A 130 4.35 3.23 6.12
N ARG A 131 5.54 3.17 5.52
CA ARG A 131 6.01 4.18 4.56
C ARG A 131 5.15 4.22 3.29
N ARG A 132 4.60 3.09 2.87
CA ARG A 132 3.61 3.03 1.78
C ARG A 132 2.26 3.65 2.16
N GLY A 133 1.97 3.76 3.46
CA GLY A 133 0.76 4.43 3.97
C GLY A 133 -0.29 3.51 4.56
N TYR A 134 -0.03 2.21 4.73
CA TYR A 134 -0.93 1.32 5.45
C TYR A 134 -1.06 1.74 6.91
N THR A 135 -2.26 1.63 7.44
CA THR A 135 -2.58 1.93 8.84
C THR A 135 -2.52 0.67 9.70
N PRO A 136 -2.22 0.79 10.99
CA PRO A 136 -2.34 -0.35 11.91
C PRO A 136 -3.72 -0.98 11.90
N GLU A 137 -4.77 -0.16 11.78
CA GLU A 137 -6.18 -0.58 11.76
C GLU A 137 -6.46 -1.46 10.54
N SER A 138 -6.01 -1.07 9.35
CA SER A 138 -6.20 -1.86 8.12
C SER A 138 -5.49 -3.21 8.18
N ILE A 139 -4.29 -3.27 8.79
CA ILE A 139 -3.53 -4.53 8.94
C ILE A 139 -4.24 -5.44 9.96
N ARG A 140 -4.77 -4.89 11.06
CA ARG A 140 -5.54 -5.66 12.05
C ARG A 140 -6.84 -6.19 11.45
N ASP A 141 -7.62 -5.35 10.74
CA ASP A 141 -8.83 -5.79 10.04
C ASP A 141 -8.52 -6.92 9.06
N PHE A 142 -7.43 -6.81 8.30
CA PHE A 142 -6.96 -7.88 7.43
C PHE A 142 -6.68 -9.17 8.20
N CYS A 143 -5.93 -9.12 9.30
CA CYS A 143 -5.62 -10.29 10.13
C CYS A 143 -6.88 -10.91 10.75
N GLU A 144 -7.83 -10.10 11.20
CA GLU A 144 -9.11 -10.57 11.74
C GLU A 144 -9.95 -11.29 10.68
N ARG A 145 -10.01 -10.76 9.46
CA ARG A 145 -10.77 -11.37 8.35
C ARG A 145 -10.21 -12.71 7.91
N ILE A 146 -8.90 -12.88 7.88
CA ILE A 146 -8.28 -14.16 7.53
C ILE A 146 -8.38 -15.18 8.67
N GLY A 147 -8.43 -14.70 9.93
CA GLY A 147 -8.46 -15.53 11.13
C GLY A 147 -7.16 -16.31 11.34
N VAL A 148 -7.20 -17.24 12.31
CA VAL A 148 -6.09 -18.15 12.62
C VAL A 148 -6.40 -19.57 12.15
N SER A 149 -5.39 -20.29 11.65
CA SER A 149 -5.54 -21.65 11.14
C SER A 149 -4.32 -22.48 11.48
N LYS A 150 -4.52 -23.80 11.59
CA LYS A 150 -3.43 -24.80 11.65
C LYS A 150 -3.15 -25.43 10.27
N ALA A 151 -3.80 -24.97 9.22
CA ALA A 151 -3.56 -25.41 7.85
C ALA A 151 -2.93 -24.28 7.04
N ASN A 152 -1.79 -24.55 6.39
CA ASN A 152 -1.14 -23.58 5.52
C ASN A 152 -2.05 -23.19 4.35
N SER A 153 -2.20 -21.90 4.15
CA SER A 153 -2.96 -21.31 3.05
C SER A 153 -2.26 -20.08 2.50
N THR A 154 -2.59 -19.70 1.27
CA THR A 154 -2.16 -18.45 0.67
C THR A 154 -3.36 -17.55 0.52
N VAL A 155 -3.28 -16.34 1.05
CA VAL A 155 -4.33 -15.32 0.99
C VAL A 155 -4.04 -14.38 -0.17
N ASP A 156 -5.09 -13.98 -0.88
CA ASP A 156 -4.95 -12.99 -1.96
C ASP A 156 -4.61 -11.62 -1.36
N VAL A 157 -3.52 -11.01 -1.85
CA VAL A 157 -3.07 -9.68 -1.40
C VAL A 157 -4.13 -8.60 -1.62
N SER A 158 -5.03 -8.78 -2.57
CA SER A 158 -6.15 -7.86 -2.81
C SER A 158 -7.08 -7.67 -1.61
N LEU A 159 -7.11 -8.64 -0.68
CA LEU A 159 -7.83 -8.48 0.59
C LEU A 159 -7.15 -7.44 1.51
N LEU A 160 -5.83 -7.44 1.59
CA LEU A 160 -5.08 -6.42 2.35
C LEU A 160 -5.30 -5.03 1.74
N GLU A 161 -5.28 -4.94 0.41
CA GLU A 161 -5.58 -3.70 -0.31
C GLU A 161 -7.03 -3.25 -0.11
N HIS A 162 -7.98 -4.18 -0.02
CA HIS A 162 -9.37 -3.86 0.30
C HIS A 162 -9.48 -3.27 1.71
N CYS A 163 -8.83 -3.86 2.71
CA CYS A 163 -8.86 -3.36 4.09
C CYS A 163 -8.34 -1.92 4.20
N ILE A 164 -7.25 -1.57 3.51
CA ILE A 164 -6.76 -0.19 3.55
C ILE A 164 -7.68 0.78 2.81
N ARG A 165 -8.34 0.38 1.71
CA ARG A 165 -9.34 1.23 1.04
C ARG A 165 -10.51 1.53 1.96
N GLU A 166 -11.03 0.52 2.64
CA GLU A 166 -12.14 0.67 3.58
C GLU A 166 -11.76 1.56 4.77
N ASP A 167 -10.54 1.43 5.27
CA ASP A 167 -10.06 2.26 6.38
C ASP A 167 -9.89 3.73 5.99
N LEU A 168 -9.38 4.01 4.79
CA LEU A 168 -9.07 5.38 4.36
C LEU A 168 -10.27 6.16 3.81
N LYS A 169 -11.31 5.50 3.30
CA LYS A 169 -12.40 6.16 2.57
C LYS A 169 -13.09 7.27 3.35
N ASP A 170 -13.19 7.12 4.67
CA ASP A 170 -13.86 8.05 5.56
C ASP A 170 -12.88 8.85 6.45
N LYS A 171 -11.57 8.68 6.25
CA LYS A 171 -10.53 9.31 7.09
C LYS A 171 -9.70 10.36 6.38
N VAL A 172 -9.66 10.37 5.05
CA VAL A 172 -8.73 11.22 4.31
C VAL A 172 -9.43 12.23 3.42
N ALA A 173 -8.81 13.39 3.28
CA ALA A 173 -9.28 14.43 2.38
C ALA A 173 -8.95 14.08 0.92
N SER A 174 -9.85 14.47 -0.01
CA SER A 174 -9.58 14.36 -1.45
C SER A 174 -8.84 15.59 -1.97
N ARG A 175 -8.01 15.40 -3.00
CA ARG A 175 -7.34 16.47 -3.75
C ARG A 175 -7.49 16.21 -5.24
N ASN A 176 -7.55 17.28 -6.03
CA ASN A 176 -7.48 17.16 -7.47
C ASN A 176 -6.02 17.09 -7.90
N VAL A 177 -5.68 16.05 -8.61
CA VAL A 177 -4.35 15.79 -9.16
C VAL A 177 -4.51 15.26 -10.57
N VAL A 178 -3.69 15.71 -11.49
CA VAL A 178 -3.65 15.29 -12.89
C VAL A 178 -2.28 14.67 -13.16
N GLU A 179 -2.25 13.37 -13.49
CA GLU A 179 -1.00 12.62 -13.69
C GLU A 179 -0.49 12.70 -15.13
N ASP A 180 -1.39 12.70 -16.10
CA ASP A 180 -1.09 12.82 -17.56
C ASP A 180 -1.78 14.06 -18.11
N PRO A 181 -1.17 15.27 -18.01
CA PRO A 181 -1.84 16.52 -18.25
C PRO A 181 -2.10 16.81 -19.74
N ILE A 182 -3.37 17.02 -20.09
CA ILE A 182 -3.78 17.69 -21.32
C ILE A 182 -4.26 19.09 -20.97
N LYS A 183 -3.72 20.10 -21.67
CA LYS A 183 -4.13 21.49 -21.49
C LYS A 183 -5.50 21.72 -22.11
N VAL A 184 -6.39 22.36 -21.36
CA VAL A 184 -7.70 22.84 -21.78
C VAL A 184 -7.71 24.35 -21.74
N VAL A 185 -8.12 25.00 -22.84
CA VAL A 185 -8.31 26.45 -22.93
C VAL A 185 -9.80 26.74 -23.12
N ILE A 186 -10.40 27.43 -22.15
CA ILE A 186 -11.81 27.80 -22.20
C ILE A 186 -11.93 29.15 -22.94
N THR A 187 -12.25 29.10 -24.23
CA THR A 187 -12.14 30.24 -25.15
C THR A 187 -13.09 31.40 -24.83
N ASN A 188 -14.25 31.12 -24.24
CA ASN A 188 -15.24 32.12 -23.83
C ASN A 188 -15.13 32.49 -22.34
N TYR A 189 -14.09 32.07 -21.62
CA TYR A 189 -13.82 32.53 -20.25
C TYR A 189 -12.89 33.75 -20.28
N PRO A 190 -13.15 34.81 -19.51
CA PRO A 190 -12.31 36.01 -19.49
C PRO A 190 -10.85 35.73 -19.15
N GLU A 191 -9.91 36.38 -19.85
CA GLU A 191 -8.47 36.07 -19.72
C GLU A 191 -7.89 36.39 -18.35
N ASP A 192 -8.32 37.49 -17.76
CA ASP A 192 -7.81 38.00 -16.48
C ASP A 192 -8.66 37.57 -15.27
N GLN A 193 -9.67 36.73 -15.48
CA GLN A 193 -10.54 36.28 -14.42
C GLN A 193 -10.02 34.98 -13.81
N THR A 194 -10.00 34.93 -12.48
CA THR A 194 -9.85 33.71 -11.68
C THR A 194 -10.93 33.71 -10.63
N GLU A 195 -11.62 32.62 -10.46
CA GLU A 195 -12.61 32.43 -9.41
C GLU A 195 -12.26 31.19 -8.55
N GLU A 196 -12.91 31.11 -7.41
CA GLU A 196 -12.76 29.98 -6.50
C GLU A 196 -13.97 29.04 -6.62
N CYS A 197 -13.70 27.78 -6.89
CA CYS A 197 -14.68 26.71 -6.86
C CYS A 197 -14.61 25.97 -5.53
N GLU A 198 -15.74 25.78 -4.88
CA GLU A 198 -15.82 25.06 -3.63
C GLU A 198 -15.86 23.54 -3.90
N MET A 199 -15.00 22.80 -3.21
CA MET A 199 -14.91 21.34 -3.30
C MET A 199 -14.90 20.69 -1.92
N GLU A 200 -15.74 19.69 -1.73
CA GLU A 200 -15.78 18.88 -0.52
C GLU A 200 -14.43 18.18 -0.29
N ASN A 201 -13.96 18.20 0.95
CA ASN A 201 -12.74 17.47 1.32
C ASN A 201 -12.97 15.94 1.36
N ASN A 202 -14.14 15.50 1.79
CA ASN A 202 -14.54 14.11 1.74
C ASN A 202 -16.05 14.00 1.53
N ARG A 203 -16.47 13.29 0.49
CA ARG A 203 -17.89 13.13 0.15
C ARG A 203 -18.67 12.35 1.22
N ASN A 204 -18.02 11.42 1.90
CA ASN A 204 -18.64 10.56 2.90
C ASN A 204 -18.70 11.21 4.29
N VAL A 205 -17.86 12.22 4.53
CA VAL A 205 -17.67 12.88 5.83
C VAL A 205 -17.79 14.40 5.65
N PRO A 206 -19.03 14.93 5.59
CA PRO A 206 -19.26 16.38 5.39
C PRO A 206 -18.60 17.26 6.46
N GLU A 207 -18.37 16.72 7.66
CA GLU A 207 -17.71 17.40 8.77
C GLU A 207 -16.25 17.76 8.48
N MET A 208 -15.61 17.12 7.49
CA MET A 208 -14.29 17.50 7.01
C MET A 208 -14.31 18.82 6.22
N GLY A 209 -15.51 19.37 5.97
CA GLY A 209 -15.68 20.66 5.30
C GLY A 209 -15.31 20.63 3.82
N SER A 210 -15.05 21.82 3.32
CA SER A 210 -14.72 22.06 1.92
C SER A 210 -13.45 22.92 1.81
N ARG A 211 -12.92 23.00 0.61
CA ARG A 211 -11.81 23.87 0.24
C ARG A 211 -12.11 24.61 -1.04
N LYS A 212 -11.36 25.68 -1.26
CA LYS A 212 -11.45 26.51 -2.45
C LYS A 212 -10.35 26.13 -3.44
N VAL A 213 -10.74 25.87 -4.67
CA VAL A 213 -9.83 25.51 -5.76
C VAL A 213 -9.93 26.58 -6.85
N PRO A 214 -8.82 27.21 -7.26
CA PRO A 214 -8.81 28.22 -8.30
C PRO A 214 -9.29 27.65 -9.64
N PHE A 215 -10.08 28.44 -10.40
CA PHE A 215 -10.55 28.15 -11.74
C PHE A 215 -10.30 29.36 -12.64
N SER A 216 -9.58 29.16 -13.73
CA SER A 216 -9.29 30.19 -14.71
C SER A 216 -9.51 29.67 -16.15
N ARG A 217 -9.12 30.47 -17.12
CA ARG A 217 -9.24 30.14 -18.55
C ARG A 217 -8.45 28.88 -18.96
N GLU A 218 -7.32 28.63 -18.34
CA GLU A 218 -6.43 27.50 -18.66
C GLU A 218 -6.41 26.47 -17.54
N LEU A 219 -6.70 25.22 -17.90
CA LEU A 219 -6.80 24.11 -16.98
C LEU A 219 -6.01 22.91 -17.49
N TYR A 220 -5.70 21.97 -16.59
CA TYR A 220 -5.24 20.64 -16.95
C TYR A 220 -6.30 19.60 -16.61
N VAL A 221 -6.46 18.60 -17.49
CA VAL A 221 -7.25 17.38 -17.28
C VAL A 221 -6.39 16.17 -17.57
N ASP A 222 -6.74 15.00 -17.03
CA ASP A 222 -6.02 13.76 -17.35
C ASP A 222 -6.22 13.32 -18.80
N GLY A 223 -5.16 12.81 -19.41
CA GLY A 223 -5.20 12.23 -20.74
C GLY A 223 -6.23 11.10 -20.87
N ALA A 224 -6.41 10.30 -19.83
CA ALA A 224 -7.44 9.28 -19.76
C ALA A 224 -8.88 9.82 -19.82
N ASP A 225 -9.08 11.11 -19.57
CA ASP A 225 -10.39 11.78 -19.61
C ASP A 225 -10.71 12.36 -20.99
N PHE A 226 -9.83 12.20 -21.95
CA PHE A 226 -10.04 12.64 -23.32
C PHE A 226 -9.86 11.51 -24.33
N MET A 227 -10.71 11.47 -25.35
CA MET A 227 -10.55 10.64 -26.56
C MET A 227 -10.98 11.45 -27.77
N GLU A 228 -10.15 11.53 -28.80
CA GLU A 228 -10.52 12.19 -30.05
C GLU A 228 -11.63 11.44 -30.80
N VAL A 229 -11.53 10.10 -30.82
CA VAL A 229 -12.54 9.20 -31.34
C VAL A 229 -13.08 8.34 -30.20
N PRO A 230 -14.26 8.65 -29.66
CA PRO A 230 -14.76 8.02 -28.45
C PRO A 230 -15.13 6.55 -28.69
N ALA A 231 -14.72 5.68 -27.76
CA ALA A 231 -15.17 4.30 -27.73
C ALA A 231 -16.65 4.19 -27.32
N LYS A 232 -17.29 3.07 -27.61
CA LYS A 232 -18.67 2.80 -27.20
C LYS A 232 -18.79 2.90 -25.67
N LYS A 233 -19.77 3.69 -25.19
CA LYS A 233 -19.99 3.99 -23.77
C LYS A 233 -18.89 4.84 -23.10
N TYR A 234 -18.11 5.60 -23.86
CA TYR A 234 -17.22 6.62 -23.32
C TYR A 234 -18.02 7.89 -23.02
N PHE A 235 -18.04 8.31 -21.77
CA PHE A 235 -18.84 9.46 -21.27
C PHE A 235 -17.96 10.61 -20.75
N ARG A 236 -16.70 10.66 -21.17
CA ARG A 236 -15.76 11.73 -20.82
C ARG A 236 -15.62 12.71 -21.96
N LEU A 237 -14.59 13.53 -21.98
CA LEU A 237 -14.41 14.61 -22.93
C LEU A 237 -13.99 14.05 -24.33
N PHE A 238 -14.64 14.54 -25.36
CA PHE A 238 -14.28 14.34 -26.78
C PHE A 238 -14.88 15.47 -27.62
N PRO A 239 -14.43 15.67 -28.89
CA PRO A 239 -14.97 16.75 -29.74
C PRO A 239 -16.49 16.72 -29.85
N GLY A 240 -17.12 17.83 -29.55
CA GLY A 240 -18.59 18.00 -29.54
C GLY A 240 -19.31 17.48 -28.30
N ASN A 241 -18.60 16.89 -27.32
CA ASN A 241 -19.22 16.39 -26.09
C ASN A 241 -19.09 17.39 -24.94
N GLU A 242 -20.12 17.39 -24.12
CA GLU A 242 -20.22 18.20 -22.92
C GLU A 242 -20.11 17.33 -21.66
N VAL A 243 -19.25 17.73 -20.72
CA VAL A 243 -19.04 17.07 -19.43
C VAL A 243 -19.06 18.10 -18.30
N ARG A 244 -19.29 17.65 -17.07
CA ARG A 244 -19.13 18.47 -15.88
C ARG A 244 -17.66 18.47 -15.41
N PHE A 245 -17.07 19.62 -15.31
CA PHE A 245 -15.87 19.80 -14.51
C PHE A 245 -16.30 19.88 -13.03
N LYS A 246 -15.78 18.96 -12.23
CA LYS A 246 -16.19 18.77 -10.82
C LYS A 246 -16.13 20.08 -10.05
N GLY A 247 -17.21 20.42 -9.37
CA GLY A 247 -17.29 21.65 -8.57
C GLY A 247 -17.35 22.95 -9.38
N ALA A 248 -17.29 22.89 -10.73
CA ALA A 248 -17.27 24.05 -11.61
C ALA A 248 -18.47 24.06 -12.59
N TYR A 249 -18.23 23.97 -13.88
CA TYR A 249 -19.21 24.18 -14.94
C TYR A 249 -19.34 22.97 -15.87
N PHE A 250 -20.31 23.03 -16.77
CA PHE A 250 -20.33 22.19 -17.96
C PHE A 250 -19.36 22.76 -18.99
N ILE A 251 -18.54 21.89 -19.54
CA ILE A 251 -17.49 22.21 -20.51
C ILE A 251 -17.71 21.37 -21.75
N THR A 252 -17.73 22.02 -22.92
CA THR A 252 -17.81 21.36 -24.22
C THR A 252 -16.47 21.47 -24.94
N CYS A 253 -15.94 20.36 -25.43
CA CYS A 253 -14.76 20.36 -26.30
C CYS A 253 -15.17 20.73 -27.72
N ASN A 254 -14.62 21.81 -28.26
CA ASN A 254 -14.94 22.30 -29.60
C ASN A 254 -13.89 21.89 -30.63
N GLU A 255 -12.60 21.95 -30.27
CA GLU A 255 -11.50 21.73 -31.18
C GLU A 255 -10.31 21.05 -30.47
N VAL A 256 -9.57 20.24 -31.20
CA VAL A 256 -8.32 19.61 -30.76
C VAL A 256 -7.16 20.22 -31.51
N VAL A 257 -6.28 20.89 -30.81
CA VAL A 257 -5.06 21.46 -31.39
C VAL A 257 -3.90 20.48 -31.20
N LYS A 258 -3.22 20.15 -32.30
CA LYS A 258 -2.12 19.16 -32.28
C LYS A 258 -0.78 19.83 -32.55
N ASN A 259 0.27 19.20 -32.07
CA ASN A 259 1.65 19.44 -32.45
C ASN A 259 1.95 18.84 -33.84
N GLU A 260 3.10 19.16 -34.38
CA GLU A 260 3.57 18.64 -35.72
C GLU A 260 3.73 17.11 -35.71
N ASP A 261 4.03 16.51 -34.54
CA ASP A 261 4.15 15.05 -34.34
C ASP A 261 2.81 14.32 -34.17
N GLY A 262 1.69 15.07 -34.22
CA GLY A 262 0.35 14.54 -34.03
C GLY A 262 -0.11 14.40 -32.58
N SER A 263 0.75 14.65 -31.59
CA SER A 263 0.37 14.68 -30.17
C SER A 263 -0.57 15.86 -29.87
N ILE A 264 -1.41 15.72 -28.85
CA ILE A 264 -2.34 16.77 -28.45
C ILE A 264 -1.56 17.88 -27.73
N ARG A 265 -1.66 19.11 -28.26
CA ARG A 265 -1.10 20.30 -27.63
C ARG A 265 -2.07 20.87 -26.60
N GLU A 266 -3.33 21.08 -27.02
CA GLU A 266 -4.39 21.64 -26.16
C GLU A 266 -5.78 21.35 -26.74
N LEU A 267 -6.80 21.44 -25.88
CA LEU A 267 -8.20 21.35 -26.24
C LEU A 267 -8.83 22.72 -26.12
N LEU A 268 -9.44 23.22 -27.20
CA LEU A 268 -10.21 24.46 -27.17
C LEU A 268 -11.65 24.11 -26.79
N CYS A 269 -12.08 24.62 -25.65
CA CYS A 269 -13.38 24.32 -25.04
C CYS A 269 -14.18 25.62 -24.78
N THR A 270 -15.47 25.45 -24.56
CA THR A 270 -16.36 26.50 -24.06
C THR A 270 -17.03 26.04 -22.76
N TYR A 271 -17.30 26.99 -21.86
CA TYR A 271 -18.08 26.73 -20.65
C TYR A 271 -19.47 27.35 -20.76
N ASP A 272 -20.43 26.78 -20.01
CA ASP A 272 -21.75 27.34 -19.86
C ASP A 272 -21.86 27.97 -18.47
N PRO A 273 -21.90 29.35 -18.38
CA PRO A 273 -21.90 30.07 -17.09
C PRO A 273 -23.11 29.78 -16.21
N GLU A 274 -24.27 29.37 -16.80
CA GLU A 274 -25.47 29.08 -16.04
C GLU A 274 -25.36 27.76 -15.23
N THR A 275 -24.41 26.89 -15.60
CA THR A 275 -24.24 25.54 -15.03
C THR A 275 -23.31 25.48 -13.81
N ARG A 276 -22.98 26.63 -13.21
CA ARG A 276 -22.11 26.67 -12.03
C ARG A 276 -22.58 25.71 -10.94
N SER A 277 -21.68 24.92 -10.41
CA SER A 277 -22.00 23.99 -9.31
C SER A 277 -22.47 24.77 -8.08
N GLY A 278 -23.57 24.34 -7.47
CA GLY A 278 -24.18 25.02 -6.31
C GLY A 278 -25.10 26.20 -6.64
N ALA A 279 -25.21 26.62 -7.91
CA ALA A 279 -26.09 27.70 -8.33
C ALA A 279 -27.55 27.27 -8.62
N GLY A 280 -27.92 26.02 -8.38
CA GLY A 280 -29.30 25.56 -8.55
C GLY A 280 -29.73 25.32 -10.00
N PHE A 281 -28.78 25.08 -10.93
CA PHE A 281 -29.11 24.76 -12.32
C PHE A 281 -29.87 23.43 -12.42
N GLU A 282 -31.11 23.48 -12.88
CA GLU A 282 -32.02 22.32 -13.02
C GLU A 282 -32.25 21.90 -14.49
N GLY A 283 -31.49 22.44 -15.43
CA GLY A 283 -31.63 22.18 -16.85
C GLY A 283 -31.15 20.78 -17.28
N ARG A 284 -30.44 20.71 -18.41
CA ARG A 284 -29.93 19.45 -18.93
C ARG A 284 -28.93 18.75 -18.01
N LYS A 285 -28.83 17.44 -18.11
CA LYS A 285 -27.86 16.62 -17.36
C LYS A 285 -26.79 16.11 -18.29
N VAL A 286 -25.52 16.11 -17.83
CA VAL A 286 -24.39 15.49 -18.50
C VAL A 286 -24.05 14.15 -17.82
N LYS A 287 -23.54 13.19 -18.58
CA LYS A 287 -23.23 11.85 -18.07
C LYS A 287 -21.84 11.75 -17.42
N GLY A 288 -20.91 12.60 -17.87
CA GLY A 288 -19.51 12.57 -17.41
C GLY A 288 -19.22 13.69 -16.41
N THR A 289 -18.47 13.35 -15.36
CA THR A 289 -17.81 14.32 -14.47
C THR A 289 -16.33 13.97 -14.44
N ILE A 290 -15.49 14.96 -14.76
CA ILE A 290 -14.04 14.86 -14.71
C ILE A 290 -13.47 15.86 -13.71
N HIS A 291 -12.27 15.58 -13.19
CA HIS A 291 -11.53 16.52 -12.36
C HIS A 291 -10.54 17.33 -13.22
N TRP A 292 -10.03 18.36 -12.63
CA TRP A 292 -9.18 19.33 -13.29
C TRP A 292 -8.32 20.06 -12.25
N VAL A 293 -7.25 20.71 -12.70
CA VAL A 293 -6.46 21.67 -11.92
C VAL A 293 -6.27 22.95 -12.74
N ASP A 294 -6.20 24.09 -12.08
CA ASP A 294 -5.93 25.37 -12.74
C ASP A 294 -4.46 25.44 -13.17
N ALA A 295 -4.21 25.71 -14.45
CA ALA A 295 -2.86 25.65 -15.02
C ALA A 295 -1.94 26.75 -14.47
N LYS A 296 -2.50 27.91 -14.06
CA LYS A 296 -1.70 29.03 -13.53
C LYS A 296 -1.18 28.77 -12.11
N THR A 297 -1.93 28.00 -11.32
CA THR A 297 -1.65 27.76 -9.90
C THR A 297 -1.29 26.32 -9.60
N ALA A 298 -1.30 25.45 -10.60
CA ALA A 298 -0.96 24.05 -10.46
C ALA A 298 0.43 23.85 -9.85
N VAL A 299 0.51 22.97 -8.87
CA VAL A 299 1.74 22.63 -8.17
C VAL A 299 2.29 21.33 -8.75
N PRO A 300 3.52 21.32 -9.31
CA PRO A 300 4.15 20.09 -9.73
C PRO A 300 4.52 19.24 -8.50
N ILE A 301 4.14 17.96 -8.53
CA ILE A 301 4.44 16.98 -7.51
C ILE A 301 5.05 15.73 -8.13
N LYS A 302 5.76 14.93 -7.35
CA LYS A 302 6.22 13.61 -7.75
C LYS A 302 5.31 12.53 -7.18
N ILE A 303 4.91 11.60 -8.02
CA ILE A 303 4.14 10.42 -7.61
C ILE A 303 5.00 9.18 -7.86
N ARG A 304 5.13 8.34 -6.86
CA ARG A 304 5.74 7.03 -6.94
C ARG A 304 4.63 5.98 -7.00
N ASN A 305 4.41 5.46 -8.18
CA ASN A 305 3.46 4.38 -8.44
C ASN A 305 4.15 3.04 -8.22
N TYR A 306 3.53 2.16 -7.46
CA TYR A 306 4.08 0.84 -7.13
C TYR A 306 3.21 -0.28 -7.68
N ASP A 307 3.87 -1.25 -8.28
CA ASP A 307 3.32 -2.56 -8.60
C ASP A 307 3.93 -3.61 -7.68
N TYR A 308 3.51 -4.86 -7.78
CA TYR A 308 4.06 -5.96 -7.00
C TYR A 308 5.54 -6.18 -7.34
N LEU A 309 6.34 -6.38 -6.30
CA LEU A 309 7.78 -6.64 -6.43
C LEU A 309 8.04 -7.98 -7.12
N MET A 310 7.14 -8.95 -6.93
CA MET A 310 7.17 -10.25 -7.59
C MET A 310 5.90 -10.46 -8.40
N ILE A 311 6.07 -10.98 -9.61
CA ILE A 311 4.99 -11.34 -10.52
C ILE A 311 5.17 -12.79 -10.97
N THR A 312 4.09 -13.40 -11.46
CA THR A 312 4.16 -14.73 -12.08
C THR A 312 4.35 -14.54 -13.58
N ASP A 313 5.40 -15.14 -14.13
CA ASP A 313 5.67 -15.11 -15.57
C ASP A 313 4.72 -16.04 -16.34
N GLU A 314 4.85 -16.05 -17.67
CA GLU A 314 4.03 -16.89 -18.58
C GLU A 314 4.24 -18.41 -18.32
N GLU A 315 5.37 -18.78 -17.73
CA GLU A 315 5.71 -20.17 -17.40
C GLU A 315 5.24 -20.58 -16.00
N GLY A 316 4.66 -19.63 -15.22
CA GLY A 316 4.16 -19.85 -13.87
C GLY A 316 5.22 -19.69 -12.77
N ASN A 317 6.40 -19.15 -13.09
CA ASN A 317 7.45 -18.91 -12.09
C ASN A 317 7.27 -17.54 -11.44
N ASN A 318 7.62 -17.44 -10.17
CA ASN A 318 7.72 -16.14 -9.50
C ASN A 318 9.03 -15.45 -9.87
N VAL A 319 8.93 -14.33 -10.56
CA VAL A 319 10.06 -13.53 -11.03
C VAL A 319 10.00 -12.10 -10.47
N LEU A 320 11.17 -11.47 -10.38
CA LEU A 320 11.25 -10.06 -9.99
C LEU A 320 10.61 -9.17 -11.07
N ASN A 321 9.76 -8.25 -10.65
CA ASN A 321 9.18 -7.23 -11.52
C ASN A 321 10.12 -6.01 -11.58
N GLU A 322 10.87 -5.88 -12.65
CA GLU A 322 11.77 -4.74 -12.87
C GLU A 322 11.03 -3.41 -12.97
N ASN A 323 9.74 -3.43 -13.34
CA ASN A 323 8.85 -2.27 -13.44
C ASN A 323 7.98 -2.07 -12.20
N SER A 324 8.42 -2.57 -11.04
CA SER A 324 7.66 -2.50 -9.78
C SER A 324 7.52 -1.08 -9.19
N MET A 325 8.20 -0.08 -9.77
CA MET A 325 8.10 1.32 -9.38
C MET A 325 8.23 2.22 -10.60
N GLU A 326 7.31 3.16 -10.75
CA GLU A 326 7.34 4.24 -11.73
C GLU A 326 7.25 5.58 -11.00
N VAL A 327 8.05 6.55 -11.42
CA VAL A 327 8.00 7.91 -10.88
C VAL A 327 7.49 8.85 -11.96
N VAL A 328 6.35 9.49 -11.72
CA VAL A 328 5.74 10.44 -12.64
C VAL A 328 5.70 11.84 -12.02
N THR A 329 5.71 12.86 -12.88
CA THR A 329 5.41 14.23 -12.47
C THR A 329 3.94 14.50 -12.75
N ALA A 330 3.20 14.90 -11.71
CA ALA A 330 1.80 15.25 -11.77
C ALA A 330 1.58 16.71 -11.39
N TYR A 331 0.40 17.24 -11.70
CA TYR A 331 0.01 18.58 -11.31
C TYR A 331 -1.16 18.52 -10.33
N ALA A 332 -0.97 19.13 -9.17
CA ALA A 332 -1.95 19.17 -8.09
C ALA A 332 -2.54 20.57 -7.88
N GLU A 333 -3.71 20.63 -7.28
CA GLU A 333 -4.27 21.88 -6.78
C GLU A 333 -3.39 22.50 -5.68
N PRO A 334 -3.42 23.85 -5.48
CA PRO A 334 -2.50 24.54 -4.55
C PRO A 334 -2.54 24.05 -3.10
N SER A 335 -3.68 23.56 -2.62
CA SER A 335 -3.81 23.07 -1.24
C SER A 335 -2.88 21.87 -0.92
N ILE A 336 -2.29 21.26 -1.94
CA ILE A 336 -1.32 20.18 -1.75
C ILE A 336 0.00 20.65 -1.11
N LEU A 337 0.31 21.93 -1.19
CA LEU A 337 1.50 22.52 -0.56
C LEU A 337 1.49 22.38 0.96
N GLU A 338 0.30 22.33 1.56
CA GLU A 338 0.09 22.19 3.01
C GLU A 338 0.33 20.75 3.48
N ALA A 339 0.45 19.79 2.55
CA ALA A 339 0.65 18.39 2.89
C ALA A 339 1.91 18.15 3.74
N ALA A 340 1.70 17.63 4.94
CA ALA A 340 2.78 17.23 5.84
C ALA A 340 3.31 15.83 5.48
N PRO A 341 4.62 15.55 5.73
CA PRO A 341 5.14 14.19 5.63
C PRO A 341 4.28 13.20 6.43
N GLY A 342 3.93 12.06 5.83
CA GLY A 342 3.06 11.06 6.42
C GLY A 342 1.56 11.31 6.32
N GLU A 343 1.14 12.46 5.81
CA GLU A 343 -0.26 12.77 5.60
C GLU A 343 -0.82 12.01 4.38
N ARG A 344 -2.05 11.51 4.52
CA ARG A 344 -2.71 10.68 3.49
C ARG A 344 -3.83 11.45 2.82
N PHE A 345 -3.98 11.22 1.50
CA PHE A 345 -5.00 11.84 0.67
C PHE A 345 -5.64 10.82 -0.28
N GLN A 346 -6.84 11.12 -0.70
CA GLN A 346 -7.41 10.54 -1.90
C GLN A 346 -7.12 11.47 -3.08
N PHE A 347 -6.34 11.05 -4.06
CA PHE A 347 -6.30 11.77 -5.34
C PHE A 347 -7.54 11.36 -6.13
N PHE A 348 -8.39 12.33 -6.39
CA PHE A 348 -9.73 12.11 -6.88
C PHE A 348 -9.71 11.28 -8.17
N ARG A 349 -10.41 10.13 -8.16
CA ARG A 349 -10.50 9.14 -9.23
C ARG A 349 -9.23 8.29 -9.48
N HIS A 350 -8.10 8.60 -8.88
CA HIS A 350 -6.87 7.82 -9.00
C HIS A 350 -6.75 6.76 -7.91
N GLY A 351 -6.56 7.16 -6.67
CA GLY A 351 -6.29 6.25 -5.57
C GLY A 351 -6.09 6.95 -4.24
N TYR A 352 -5.48 6.22 -3.32
CA TYR A 352 -5.04 6.76 -2.03
C TYR A 352 -3.52 6.89 -2.04
N TYR A 353 -3.04 7.99 -1.50
CA TYR A 353 -1.63 8.37 -1.53
C TYR A 353 -1.21 8.89 -0.17
N ILE A 354 0.08 8.77 0.14
CA ILE A 354 0.71 9.31 1.33
C ILE A 354 1.88 10.22 0.91
N ALA A 355 2.00 11.39 1.52
CA ALA A 355 3.21 12.20 1.39
C ALA A 355 4.39 11.44 2.01
N ASP A 356 5.41 11.09 1.21
CA ASP A 356 6.54 10.28 1.67
C ASP A 356 7.29 10.99 2.81
N GLU A 357 7.45 10.31 3.95
CA GLU A 357 8.06 10.89 5.15
C GLU A 357 9.53 11.28 4.98
N LYS A 358 10.24 10.66 4.01
CA LYS A 358 11.67 10.89 3.76
C LYS A 358 11.94 11.85 2.61
N LEU A 359 11.06 11.85 1.60
CA LEU A 359 11.28 12.54 0.33
C LEU A 359 10.48 13.85 0.22
N THR A 360 9.37 13.98 0.97
CA THR A 360 8.60 15.23 0.97
C THR A 360 9.32 16.30 1.78
N THR A 361 9.50 17.46 1.14
CA THR A 361 10.09 18.66 1.73
C THR A 361 9.14 19.85 1.59
N ASP A 362 9.55 21.01 2.08
CA ASP A 362 8.77 22.24 1.88
C ASP A 362 8.70 22.66 0.40
N THR A 363 9.73 22.34 -0.39
CA THR A 363 9.86 22.74 -1.80
C THR A 363 9.49 21.65 -2.80
N GLU A 364 9.51 20.38 -2.41
CA GLU A 364 9.18 19.26 -3.26
C GLU A 364 8.23 18.30 -2.54
N LYS A 365 7.07 18.07 -3.13
CA LYS A 365 6.07 17.14 -2.61
C LYS A 365 6.17 15.81 -3.35
N VAL A 366 6.44 14.73 -2.62
CA VAL A 366 6.58 13.37 -3.13
C VAL A 366 5.52 12.49 -2.49
N PHE A 367 4.73 11.81 -3.31
CA PHE A 367 3.64 10.94 -2.85
C PHE A 367 3.86 9.49 -3.25
N ASN A 368 3.68 8.59 -2.31
CA ASN A 368 3.61 7.15 -2.55
C ASN A 368 2.17 6.73 -2.80
N ARG A 369 1.90 6.02 -3.89
CA ARG A 369 0.59 5.41 -4.09
C ARG A 369 0.41 4.25 -3.10
N ILE A 370 -0.61 4.34 -2.26
CA ILE A 370 -0.97 3.29 -1.30
C ILE A 370 -1.69 2.18 -2.06
N VAL A 371 -2.81 2.54 -2.70
CA VAL A 371 -3.71 1.61 -3.39
C VAL A 371 -4.64 2.35 -4.35
N ASP A 372 -5.08 1.68 -5.41
CA ASP A 372 -6.07 2.20 -6.34
C ASP A 372 -7.47 2.30 -5.71
N LEU A 373 -8.36 3.13 -6.30
CA LEU A 373 -9.75 3.22 -5.84
C LEU A 373 -10.55 1.96 -6.11
N LYS A 374 -10.28 1.26 -7.22
CA LYS A 374 -11.01 0.05 -7.59
C LYS A 374 -10.42 -1.16 -6.87
N SER A 375 -11.27 -1.90 -6.15
CA SER A 375 -10.88 -3.17 -5.57
C SER A 375 -10.94 -4.28 -6.62
N SER A 376 -9.90 -5.10 -6.70
CA SER A 376 -9.90 -6.39 -7.39
C SER A 376 -10.47 -7.50 -6.50
N TYR A 377 -10.54 -7.28 -5.19
CA TYR A 377 -11.10 -8.21 -4.22
C TYR A 377 -12.59 -8.42 -4.43
N LYS A 378 -13.02 -9.68 -4.51
CA LYS A 378 -14.43 -10.09 -4.62
C LYS A 378 -14.76 -10.99 -3.43
N PRO A 379 -15.60 -10.53 -2.47
CA PRO A 379 -16.01 -11.36 -1.35
C PRO A 379 -16.71 -12.63 -1.85
N GLY A 380 -16.32 -13.79 -1.36
CA GLY A 380 -17.01 -15.05 -1.63
C GLY A 380 -16.66 -15.77 -2.95
N LYS A 381 -15.52 -15.49 -3.54
CA LYS A 381 -14.96 -16.33 -4.60
C LYS A 381 -13.79 -17.16 -4.09
#